data_9db944024936661bda364b47aac39692
#
_entry.id   9db944024936661bda364b47aac39692
#
_cell.length_a   1.000
_cell.length_b   1.000
_cell.length_c   1.000
_cell.angle_alpha   90.00
_cell.angle_beta   90.00
_cell.angle_gamma   90.00
#
_symmetry.space_group_name_H-M   'P 1'
#
loop_
_entity.id
_entity.type
_entity.pdbx_description
1 polymer ?
#
loop_
_entity_poly.entity_id
_entity_poly.type
_entity_poly.pdbx_seq_one_letter_code
_entity_poly.pdbx_strand_id
1 'polypeptide(L)'
;SEIVINELADDDWRGRIIGIYGSAGAAGFALGPLVLIMTGTDGLLPFVVTAILVAVAGLPLFWLRNEAVTDGHDSHPSLMRIFRLVPDIMLLNLAYAAAVEAFLAFFPLFGIHIGLTEARSLSLLATFALGGVVLQLPLGWLADRMRRYTLLLVCVVTTMLGFLLLPHIVSLKASGPAFTFVLGGMEGMIYALGVILLGQRFRGVDLAAASVLFTGMWGAGTMLGPALVGAGMDLLGDQSMPYLIAAIYAVYLPIFFIARRT
;
A
#
# COMPACT_ATOMS: atom_id res chain seq x y z
N SER A 1 -7.63 0.71 -15.49
CA SER A 1 -8.94 0.20 -15.01
C SER A 1 -9.72 1.26 -14.22
N GLU A 2 -9.11 1.97 -13.27
CA GLU A 2 -9.78 3.01 -12.46
C GLU A 2 -10.27 4.20 -13.32
N ILE A 3 -9.50 4.60 -14.34
CA ILE A 3 -9.89 5.66 -15.28
C ILE A 3 -11.15 5.25 -16.03
N VAL A 4 -11.19 4.03 -16.56
CA VAL A 4 -12.33 3.49 -17.30
C VAL A 4 -13.59 3.41 -16.40
N ILE A 5 -13.42 2.99 -15.15
CA ILE A 5 -14.52 2.95 -14.18
C ILE A 5 -15.05 4.36 -13.90
N ASN A 6 -14.16 5.35 -13.75
CA ASN A 6 -14.55 6.73 -13.48
C ASN A 6 -15.22 7.42 -14.68
N GLU A 7 -14.88 7.03 -15.91
CA GLU A 7 -15.48 7.57 -17.13
C GLU A 7 -16.82 6.92 -17.50
N LEU A 8 -16.94 5.61 -17.28
CA LEU A 8 -18.13 4.84 -17.68
C LEU A 8 -19.21 4.77 -16.59
N ALA A 9 -18.89 5.04 -15.33
CA ALA A 9 -19.85 4.96 -14.24
C ALA A 9 -20.63 6.26 -14.07
N ASP A 10 -21.97 6.17 -14.14
CA ASP A 10 -22.87 7.24 -13.73
C ASP A 10 -22.62 7.63 -12.27
N ASP A 11 -22.79 8.91 -11.94
CA ASP A 11 -22.52 9.47 -10.62
C ASP A 11 -23.22 8.71 -9.47
N ASP A 12 -24.42 8.18 -9.73
CA ASP A 12 -25.23 7.43 -8.75
C ASP A 12 -24.64 6.02 -8.43
N TRP A 13 -23.87 5.43 -9.33
CA TRP A 13 -23.31 4.08 -9.20
C TRP A 13 -21.79 4.06 -9.00
N ARG A 14 -21.12 5.17 -9.26
CA ARG A 14 -19.65 5.27 -9.20
C ARG A 14 -19.07 4.81 -7.87
N GLY A 15 -19.66 5.23 -6.76
CA GLY A 15 -19.23 4.84 -5.42
C GLY A 15 -19.32 3.33 -5.17
N ARG A 16 -20.39 2.68 -5.68
CA ARG A 16 -20.59 1.24 -5.56
C ARG A 16 -19.58 0.45 -6.40
N ILE A 17 -19.32 0.91 -7.62
CA ILE A 17 -18.37 0.25 -8.54
C ILE A 17 -16.94 0.34 -7.99
N ILE A 18 -16.55 1.52 -7.51
CA ILE A 18 -15.25 1.72 -6.84
C ILE A 18 -15.15 0.86 -5.58
N GLY A 19 -16.24 0.75 -4.79
CA GLY A 19 -16.29 -0.12 -3.63
C GLY A 19 -16.12 -1.61 -3.98
N ILE A 20 -16.78 -2.09 -5.02
CA ILE A 20 -16.65 -3.46 -5.52
C ILE A 20 -15.22 -3.72 -6.02
N TYR A 21 -14.66 -2.78 -6.79
CA TYR A 21 -13.29 -2.86 -7.28
C TYR A 21 -12.27 -2.94 -6.14
N GLY A 22 -12.39 -2.05 -5.15
CA GLY A 22 -11.53 -2.06 -3.96
C GLY A 22 -11.68 -3.34 -3.14
N SER A 23 -12.92 -3.81 -2.97
CA SER A 23 -13.20 -5.08 -2.26
C SER A 23 -12.63 -6.29 -2.99
N ALA A 24 -12.70 -6.31 -4.32
CA ALA A 24 -12.10 -7.37 -5.13
C ALA A 24 -10.56 -7.39 -5.01
N GLY A 25 -9.92 -6.22 -5.01
CA GLY A 25 -8.49 -6.09 -4.76
C GLY A 25 -8.10 -6.58 -3.36
N ALA A 26 -8.82 -6.15 -2.33
CA ALA A 26 -8.60 -6.61 -0.96
C ALA A 26 -8.80 -8.11 -0.79
N ALA A 27 -9.84 -8.68 -1.43
CA ALA A 27 -10.08 -10.12 -1.45
C ALA A 27 -8.93 -10.88 -2.12
N GLY A 28 -8.41 -10.38 -3.25
CA GLY A 28 -7.25 -10.96 -3.93
C GLY A 28 -6.00 -10.99 -3.03
N PHE A 29 -5.74 -9.90 -2.32
CA PHE A 29 -4.64 -9.82 -1.35
C PHE A 29 -4.81 -10.80 -0.19
N ALA A 30 -6.03 -10.97 0.33
CA ALA A 30 -6.31 -11.92 1.41
C ALA A 30 -6.26 -13.38 0.95
N LEU A 31 -6.65 -13.67 -0.29
CA LEU A 31 -6.65 -15.01 -0.87
C LEU A 31 -5.24 -15.49 -1.25
N GLY A 32 -4.32 -14.60 -1.59
CA GLY A 32 -2.95 -14.94 -1.97
C GLY A 32 -2.25 -15.88 -0.97
N PRO A 33 -2.12 -15.51 0.30
CA PRO A 33 -1.53 -16.37 1.33
C PRO A 33 -2.29 -17.69 1.52
N LEU A 34 -3.62 -17.71 1.37
CA LEU A 34 -4.42 -18.93 1.48
C LEU A 34 -4.12 -19.91 0.34
N VAL A 35 -3.97 -19.41 -0.89
CA VAL A 35 -3.53 -20.23 -2.04
C VAL A 35 -2.15 -20.82 -1.74
N LEU A 36 -1.23 -20.05 -1.21
CA LEU A 36 0.11 -20.51 -0.87
C LEU A 36 0.10 -21.58 0.24
N ILE A 37 -0.77 -21.43 1.24
CA ILE A 37 -0.97 -22.47 2.28
C ILE A 37 -1.49 -23.77 1.67
N MET A 38 -2.38 -23.70 0.68
CA MET A 38 -2.95 -24.89 0.01
C MET A 38 -1.98 -25.56 -0.97
N THR A 39 -1.15 -24.80 -1.65
CA THR A 39 -0.20 -25.29 -2.66
C THR A 39 1.15 -25.68 -2.08
N GLY A 40 1.46 -25.21 -0.86
CA GLY A 40 2.80 -25.29 -0.27
C GLY A 40 3.73 -24.24 -0.82
N THR A 41 4.91 -24.15 -0.22
CA THR A 41 5.97 -23.21 -0.62
C THR A 41 7.03 -23.86 -1.51
N ASP A 42 7.00 -25.20 -1.64
CA ASP A 42 7.99 -25.96 -2.35
C ASP A 42 7.56 -26.32 -3.79
N GLY A 43 8.54 -26.33 -4.69
CA GLY A 43 8.36 -26.81 -6.05
C GLY A 43 7.70 -25.81 -7.00
N LEU A 44 7.16 -26.31 -8.13
CA LEU A 44 6.57 -25.51 -9.21
C LEU A 44 5.09 -25.20 -9.02
N LEU A 45 4.40 -25.92 -8.15
CA LEU A 45 2.94 -25.85 -8.02
C LEU A 45 2.41 -24.45 -7.68
N PRO A 46 2.97 -23.71 -6.71
CA PRO A 46 2.50 -22.36 -6.42
C PRO A 46 2.68 -21.39 -7.60
N PHE A 47 3.76 -21.53 -8.36
CA PHE A 47 4.00 -20.70 -9.55
C PHE A 47 3.01 -21.00 -10.68
N VAL A 48 2.70 -22.28 -10.92
CA VAL A 48 1.72 -22.70 -11.93
C VAL A 48 0.32 -22.23 -11.56
N VAL A 49 -0.09 -22.39 -10.30
CA VAL A 49 -1.40 -21.91 -9.83
C VAL A 49 -1.51 -20.40 -9.96
N THR A 50 -0.48 -19.66 -9.57
CA THR A 50 -0.45 -18.20 -9.72
C THR A 50 -0.53 -17.79 -11.19
N ALA A 51 0.21 -18.45 -12.08
CA ALA A 51 0.19 -18.16 -13.52
C ALA A 51 -1.22 -18.42 -14.11
N ILE A 52 -1.89 -19.51 -13.71
CA ILE A 52 -3.28 -19.80 -14.13
C ILE A 52 -4.23 -18.71 -13.63
N LEU A 53 -4.14 -18.32 -12.36
CA LEU A 53 -4.99 -17.26 -11.79
C LEU A 53 -4.82 -15.93 -12.53
N VAL A 54 -3.60 -15.54 -12.85
CA VAL A 54 -3.31 -14.33 -13.63
C VAL A 54 -3.87 -14.46 -15.06
N ALA A 55 -3.70 -15.60 -15.71
CA ALA A 55 -4.24 -15.85 -17.05
C ALA A 55 -5.77 -15.78 -17.06
N VAL A 56 -6.44 -16.39 -16.09
CA VAL A 56 -7.91 -16.36 -15.93
C VAL A 56 -8.39 -14.94 -15.67
N ALA A 57 -7.69 -14.18 -14.79
CA ALA A 57 -8.02 -12.79 -14.53
C ALA A 57 -7.87 -11.87 -15.77
N GLY A 58 -7.02 -12.26 -16.72
CA GLY A 58 -6.85 -11.55 -18.00
C GLY A 58 -7.95 -11.87 -19.04
N LEU A 59 -8.71 -12.94 -18.90
CA LEU A 59 -9.72 -13.34 -19.90
C LEU A 59 -10.77 -12.25 -20.21
N PRO A 60 -11.34 -11.52 -19.23
CA PRO A 60 -12.30 -10.46 -19.50
C PRO A 60 -11.75 -9.34 -20.38
N LEU A 61 -10.41 -9.12 -20.39
CA LEU A 61 -9.78 -8.09 -21.22
C LEU A 61 -9.92 -8.39 -22.74
N PHE A 62 -10.07 -9.67 -23.12
CA PHE A 62 -10.31 -10.03 -24.52
C PHE A 62 -11.69 -9.64 -25.01
N TRP A 63 -12.67 -9.46 -24.11
CA TRP A 63 -14.02 -9.03 -24.45
C TRP A 63 -14.18 -7.51 -24.45
N LEU A 64 -13.31 -6.77 -23.78
CA LEU A 64 -13.24 -5.30 -23.78
C LEU A 64 -12.61 -4.71 -25.05
N ARG A 65 -12.50 -5.53 -26.12
CA ARG A 65 -11.98 -5.09 -27.42
C ARG A 65 -12.92 -4.05 -28.03
N ASN A 66 -12.46 -2.81 -28.16
CA ASN A 66 -12.97 -1.68 -28.97
C ASN A 66 -13.75 -0.56 -28.28
N GLU A 67 -13.66 -0.37 -26.99
CA GLU A 67 -13.94 0.99 -26.55
C GLU A 67 -12.61 1.76 -26.52
N ALA A 68 -12.29 2.37 -27.67
CA ALA A 68 -11.20 3.34 -27.73
C ALA A 68 -11.52 4.42 -26.69
N VAL A 69 -10.68 4.55 -25.69
CA VAL A 69 -10.60 5.77 -24.90
C VAL A 69 -10.41 6.87 -25.93
N THR A 70 -11.45 7.67 -26.15
CA THR A 70 -11.39 8.79 -27.06
C THR A 70 -10.27 9.69 -26.60
N ASP A 71 -9.23 9.79 -27.40
CA ASP A 71 -8.18 10.79 -27.27
C ASP A 71 -8.85 12.17 -27.23
N GLY A 72 -9.16 12.63 -26.04
CA GLY A 72 -9.51 14.02 -25.78
C GLY A 72 -8.29 14.85 -26.12
N HIS A 73 -8.34 15.50 -27.27
CA HIS A 73 -7.34 16.42 -27.77
C HIS A 73 -7.13 17.54 -26.74
N ASP A 74 -5.85 17.88 -26.59
CA ASP A 74 -5.29 19.10 -26.06
C ASP A 74 -4.94 19.13 -24.55
N SER A 75 -3.63 19.22 -24.35
CA SER A 75 -2.85 19.44 -23.14
C SER A 75 -2.71 18.23 -22.20
N HIS A 76 -1.73 17.36 -22.50
CA HIS A 76 -1.22 16.44 -21.48
C HIS A 76 -0.57 17.27 -20.37
N PRO A 77 -1.13 17.28 -19.14
CA PRO A 77 -0.50 18.00 -18.05
C PRO A 77 0.88 17.40 -17.78
N SER A 78 1.89 18.25 -17.69
CA SER A 78 3.26 17.80 -17.41
C SER A 78 3.28 17.10 -16.04
N LEU A 79 3.68 15.83 -16.00
CA LEU A 79 3.84 15.06 -14.75
C LEU A 79 4.76 15.78 -13.77
N MET A 80 5.78 16.49 -14.26
CA MET A 80 6.68 17.31 -13.44
C MET A 80 5.95 18.48 -12.78
N ARG A 81 4.98 19.11 -13.47
CA ARG A 81 4.14 20.16 -12.89
C ARG A 81 3.28 19.58 -11.76
N ILE A 82 2.65 18.42 -11.97
CA ILE A 82 1.85 17.74 -10.94
C ILE A 82 2.72 17.39 -9.74
N PHE A 83 3.91 16.81 -9.96
CA PHE A 83 4.84 16.49 -8.87
C PHE A 83 5.18 17.72 -8.02
N ARG A 84 5.45 18.88 -8.67
CA ARG A 84 5.76 20.12 -7.96
C ARG A 84 4.58 20.70 -7.18
N LEU A 85 3.36 20.41 -7.58
CA LEU A 85 2.15 20.90 -6.90
C LEU A 85 1.82 20.11 -5.63
N VAL A 86 2.16 18.82 -5.58
CA VAL A 86 1.82 17.90 -4.47
C VAL A 86 2.98 16.92 -4.17
N PRO A 87 4.20 17.44 -3.93
CA PRO A 87 5.36 16.58 -3.69
C PRO A 87 5.19 15.74 -2.41
N ASP A 88 4.49 16.28 -1.41
CA ASP A 88 4.17 15.61 -0.16
C ASP A 88 3.33 14.33 -0.39
N ILE A 89 2.31 14.39 -1.25
CA ILE A 89 1.44 13.24 -1.55
C ILE A 89 2.20 12.20 -2.40
N MET A 90 2.99 12.66 -3.38
CA MET A 90 3.75 11.77 -4.26
C MET A 90 4.85 11.01 -3.50
N LEU A 91 5.62 11.73 -2.68
CA LEU A 91 6.67 11.12 -1.86
C LEU A 91 6.12 10.32 -0.69
N LEU A 92 4.90 10.65 -0.18
CA LEU A 92 4.17 9.80 0.75
C LEU A 92 3.95 8.41 0.16
N ASN A 93 3.42 8.35 -1.07
CA ASN A 93 3.09 7.08 -1.71
C ASN A 93 4.34 6.24 -2.02
N LEU A 94 5.43 6.90 -2.39
CA LEU A 94 6.73 6.24 -2.55
C LEU A 94 7.22 5.67 -1.22
N ALA A 95 7.19 6.43 -0.14
CA ALA A 95 7.63 6.00 1.18
C ALA A 95 6.73 4.86 1.72
N TYR A 96 5.41 4.99 1.55
CA TYR A 96 4.44 3.94 1.91
C TYR A 96 4.74 2.63 1.17
N ALA A 97 4.85 2.67 -0.15
CA ALA A 97 5.11 1.48 -0.94
C ALA A 97 6.46 0.84 -0.60
N ALA A 98 7.50 1.67 -0.39
CA ALA A 98 8.80 1.18 0.03
C ALA A 98 8.74 0.49 1.39
N ALA A 99 8.02 1.05 2.34
CA ALA A 99 7.88 0.50 3.69
C ALA A 99 7.07 -0.81 3.70
N VAL A 100 5.88 -0.81 3.08
CA VAL A 100 4.99 -1.98 3.10
C VAL A 100 5.58 -3.16 2.35
N GLU A 101 6.17 -2.94 1.17
CA GLU A 101 6.76 -4.03 0.39
C GLU A 101 8.02 -4.60 1.05
N ALA A 102 8.87 -3.76 1.65
CA ALA A 102 9.99 -4.23 2.44
C ALA A 102 9.52 -5.04 3.66
N PHE A 103 8.46 -4.59 4.34
CA PHE A 103 7.88 -5.35 5.45
C PHE A 103 7.34 -6.71 4.99
N LEU A 104 6.55 -6.74 3.92
CA LEU A 104 5.99 -8.00 3.39
C LEU A 104 7.08 -8.98 2.96
N ALA A 105 8.16 -8.48 2.35
CA ALA A 105 9.27 -9.31 1.88
C ALA A 105 10.12 -9.89 3.03
N PHE A 106 10.44 -9.08 4.03
CA PHE A 106 11.46 -9.45 5.03
C PHE A 106 10.91 -9.81 6.41
N PHE A 107 9.63 -9.56 6.69
CA PHE A 107 9.07 -9.87 8.00
C PHE A 107 9.14 -11.36 8.38
N PRO A 108 8.90 -12.34 7.48
CA PRO A 108 9.07 -13.74 7.83
C PRO A 108 10.51 -14.07 8.24
N LEU A 109 11.50 -13.56 7.52
CA LEU A 109 12.93 -13.73 7.83
C LEU A 109 13.28 -13.09 9.19
N PHE A 110 12.88 -11.85 9.39
CA PHE A 110 13.03 -11.15 10.67
C PHE A 110 12.42 -11.95 11.82
N GLY A 111 11.18 -12.47 11.65
CA GLY A 111 10.49 -13.27 12.65
C GLY A 111 11.28 -14.51 13.06
N ILE A 112 11.85 -15.25 12.10
CA ILE A 112 12.69 -16.43 12.37
C ILE A 112 13.93 -16.01 13.17
N HIS A 113 14.58 -14.91 12.81
CA HIS A 113 15.81 -14.45 13.49
C HIS A 113 15.56 -13.96 14.93
N ILE A 114 14.33 -13.54 15.27
CA ILE A 114 13.97 -13.23 16.66
C ILE A 114 13.36 -14.42 17.40
N GLY A 115 13.42 -15.64 16.82
CA GLY A 115 13.00 -16.90 17.47
C GLY A 115 11.51 -17.24 17.29
N LEU A 116 10.79 -16.61 16.36
CA LEU A 116 9.44 -17.03 16.00
C LEU A 116 9.49 -18.23 15.06
N THR A 117 8.46 -19.07 15.13
CA THR A 117 8.27 -20.10 14.09
C THR A 117 7.81 -19.45 12.78
N GLU A 118 8.09 -20.11 11.66
CA GLU A 118 7.61 -19.68 10.34
C GLU A 118 6.09 -19.48 10.33
N ALA A 119 5.33 -20.47 10.83
CA ALA A 119 3.89 -20.39 10.93
C ALA A 119 3.40 -19.18 11.75
N ARG A 120 4.12 -18.83 12.83
CA ARG A 120 3.81 -17.67 13.64
C ARG A 120 4.09 -16.37 12.89
N SER A 121 5.20 -16.27 12.20
CA SER A 121 5.57 -15.11 11.37
C SER A 121 4.55 -14.87 10.27
N LEU A 122 4.15 -15.91 9.54
CA LEU A 122 3.10 -15.84 8.51
C LEU A 122 1.75 -15.45 9.09
N SER A 123 1.38 -15.99 10.28
CA SER A 123 0.15 -15.62 10.98
C SER A 123 0.12 -14.13 11.37
N LEU A 124 1.23 -13.57 11.83
CA LEU A 124 1.35 -12.15 12.17
C LEU A 124 1.30 -11.27 10.92
N LEU A 125 1.90 -11.71 9.82
CA LEU A 125 1.81 -11.04 8.53
C LEU A 125 0.36 -11.00 8.00
N ALA A 126 -0.36 -12.12 8.09
CA ALA A 126 -1.78 -12.17 7.77
C ALA A 126 -2.61 -11.25 8.68
N THR A 127 -2.26 -11.16 9.97
CA THR A 127 -2.92 -10.26 10.91
C THR A 127 -2.68 -8.78 10.57
N PHE A 128 -1.48 -8.44 10.12
CA PHE A 128 -1.16 -7.12 9.60
C PHE A 128 -2.02 -6.78 8.37
N ALA A 129 -2.10 -7.68 7.40
CA ALA A 129 -2.93 -7.49 6.20
C ALA A 129 -4.43 -7.33 6.55
N LEU A 130 -4.94 -8.15 7.48
CA LEU A 130 -6.32 -8.01 7.99
C LEU A 130 -6.55 -6.65 8.65
N GLY A 131 -5.59 -6.16 9.42
CA GLY A 131 -5.65 -4.82 10.01
C GLY A 131 -5.81 -3.73 8.95
N GLY A 132 -5.04 -3.81 7.86
CA GLY A 132 -5.13 -2.91 6.72
C GLY A 132 -6.51 -2.87 6.07
N VAL A 133 -7.19 -4.01 6.00
CA VAL A 133 -8.55 -4.10 5.43
C VAL A 133 -9.61 -3.66 6.43
N VAL A 134 -9.59 -4.22 7.64
CA VAL A 134 -10.68 -4.03 8.62
C VAL A 134 -10.68 -2.61 9.20
N LEU A 135 -9.52 -2.09 9.56
CA LEU A 135 -9.42 -0.73 10.14
C LEU A 135 -9.58 0.38 9.10
N GLN A 136 -9.54 0.07 7.82
CA GLN A 136 -9.77 1.07 6.77
C GLN A 136 -11.16 1.71 6.86
N LEU A 137 -12.19 0.94 7.25
CA LEU A 137 -13.56 1.47 7.42
C LEU A 137 -13.66 2.47 8.58
N PRO A 138 -13.28 2.14 9.84
CA PRO A 138 -13.36 3.09 10.94
C PRO A 138 -12.40 4.28 10.79
N LEU A 139 -11.22 4.08 10.22
CA LEU A 139 -10.28 5.16 9.95
C LEU A 139 -10.75 6.05 8.81
N GLY A 140 -11.41 5.49 7.78
CA GLY A 140 -12.07 6.24 6.72
C GLY A 140 -13.18 7.14 7.26
N TRP A 141 -14.04 6.61 8.16
CA TRP A 141 -15.04 7.40 8.86
C TRP A 141 -14.40 8.53 9.72
N LEU A 142 -13.26 8.26 10.34
CA LEU A 142 -12.51 9.28 11.08
C LEU A 142 -11.94 10.36 10.16
N ALA A 143 -11.51 9.98 8.93
CA ALA A 143 -11.01 10.90 7.90
C ALA A 143 -12.07 11.90 7.42
N ASP A 144 -13.36 11.54 7.49
CA ASP A 144 -14.46 12.43 7.17
C ASP A 144 -14.74 13.47 8.27
N ARG A 145 -14.32 13.20 9.51
CA ARG A 145 -14.58 14.05 10.69
C ARG A 145 -13.37 14.87 11.15
N MET A 146 -12.18 14.47 10.77
CA MET A 146 -10.94 15.14 11.13
C MET A 146 -10.32 15.84 9.91
N ARG A 147 -9.38 16.75 10.18
CA ARG A 147 -8.51 17.27 9.13
C ARG A 147 -7.66 16.13 8.57
N ARG A 148 -7.85 15.77 7.31
CA ARG A 148 -7.20 14.63 6.66
C ARG A 148 -5.67 14.63 6.79
N TYR A 149 -5.04 15.78 6.68
CA TYR A 149 -3.59 15.92 6.90
C TYR A 149 -3.18 15.66 8.36
N THR A 150 -4.02 16.01 9.34
CA THR A 150 -3.74 15.69 10.74
C THR A 150 -3.83 14.17 10.96
N LEU A 151 -4.85 13.53 10.40
CA LEU A 151 -4.99 12.07 10.47
C LEU A 151 -3.82 11.38 9.76
N LEU A 152 -3.40 11.90 8.59
CA LEU A 152 -2.23 11.39 7.87
C LEU A 152 -0.97 11.46 8.73
N LEU A 153 -0.72 12.59 9.36
CA LEU A 153 0.44 12.74 10.25
C LEU A 153 0.38 11.75 11.43
N VAL A 154 -0.80 11.58 12.03
CA VAL A 154 -1.01 10.60 13.10
C VAL A 154 -0.71 9.18 12.60
N CYS A 155 -1.22 8.79 11.43
CA CYS A 155 -0.95 7.48 10.85
C CYS A 155 0.55 7.28 10.58
N VAL A 156 1.22 8.23 9.93
CA VAL A 156 2.66 8.16 9.63
C VAL A 156 3.49 8.05 10.91
N VAL A 157 3.24 8.90 11.89
CA VAL A 157 3.99 8.88 13.16
C VAL A 157 3.71 7.58 13.94
N THR A 158 2.45 7.15 14.01
CA THR A 158 2.08 5.91 14.72
C THR A 158 2.70 4.69 14.03
N THR A 159 2.70 4.65 12.70
CA THR A 159 3.35 3.58 11.93
C THR A 159 4.85 3.56 12.13
N MET A 160 5.51 4.73 12.05
CA MET A 160 6.95 4.86 12.32
C MET A 160 7.31 4.36 13.72
N LEU A 161 6.60 4.82 14.75
CA LEU A 161 6.79 4.37 16.14
C LEU A 161 6.45 2.89 16.28
N GLY A 162 5.43 2.41 15.57
CA GLY A 162 5.06 1.00 15.53
C GLY A 162 6.21 0.12 15.03
N PHE A 163 6.86 0.51 13.94
CA PHE A 163 8.04 -0.23 13.45
C PHE A 163 9.20 -0.19 14.44
N LEU A 164 9.45 0.94 15.12
CA LEU A 164 10.49 1.00 16.16
C LEU A 164 10.18 0.07 17.36
N LEU A 165 8.91 -0.10 17.71
CA LEU A 165 8.47 -0.95 18.82
C LEU A 165 8.29 -2.41 18.41
N LEU A 166 8.21 -2.72 17.12
CA LEU A 166 7.92 -4.05 16.59
C LEU A 166 8.83 -5.15 17.19
N PRO A 167 10.16 -5.00 17.29
CA PRO A 167 11.03 -6.04 17.83
C PRO A 167 10.69 -6.43 19.27
N HIS A 168 10.17 -5.51 20.04
CA HIS A 168 9.88 -5.69 21.47
C HIS A 168 8.50 -6.30 21.74
N ILE A 169 7.54 -6.10 20.83
CA ILE A 169 6.13 -6.44 21.07
C ILE A 169 5.72 -7.69 20.28
N VAL A 170 6.27 -7.88 19.08
CA VAL A 170 5.81 -8.89 18.14
C VAL A 170 5.95 -10.33 18.63
N SER A 171 6.95 -10.60 19.48
CA SER A 171 7.19 -11.92 20.09
C SER A 171 6.18 -12.29 21.19
N LEU A 172 5.49 -11.31 21.75
CA LEU A 172 4.53 -11.52 22.82
C LEU A 172 3.28 -12.25 22.30
N LYS A 173 2.87 -13.34 22.99
CA LYS A 173 1.79 -14.22 22.51
C LYS A 173 0.44 -13.50 22.36
N ALA A 174 0.08 -12.65 23.30
CA ALA A 174 -1.23 -11.98 23.33
C ALA A 174 -1.21 -10.64 22.60
N SER A 175 -0.20 -9.80 22.81
CA SER A 175 -0.16 -8.44 22.28
C SER A 175 0.42 -8.36 20.86
N GLY A 176 1.27 -9.32 20.46
CA GLY A 176 1.85 -9.35 19.11
C GLY A 176 0.82 -9.27 17.97
N PRO A 177 -0.23 -10.13 17.94
CA PRO A 177 -1.26 -10.07 16.91
C PRO A 177 -2.08 -8.77 16.94
N ALA A 178 -2.48 -8.32 18.12
CA ALA A 178 -3.23 -7.06 18.25
C ALA A 178 -2.40 -5.86 17.77
N PHE A 179 -1.10 -5.86 18.09
CA PHE A 179 -0.17 -4.83 17.67
C PHE A 179 0.02 -4.82 16.14
N THR A 180 0.28 -5.99 15.52
CA THR A 180 0.44 -6.09 14.07
C THR A 180 -0.85 -5.75 13.33
N PHE A 181 -2.02 -6.10 13.88
CA PHE A 181 -3.32 -5.70 13.34
C PHE A 181 -3.48 -4.17 13.31
N VAL A 182 -3.19 -3.48 14.41
CA VAL A 182 -3.27 -2.01 14.48
C VAL A 182 -2.25 -1.37 13.57
N LEU A 183 -1.01 -1.89 13.54
CA LEU A 183 0.05 -1.40 12.67
C LEU A 183 -0.34 -1.48 11.20
N GLY A 184 -0.91 -2.61 10.76
CA GLY A 184 -1.40 -2.79 9.39
C GLY A 184 -2.54 -1.83 9.04
N GLY A 185 -3.44 -1.56 9.99
CA GLY A 185 -4.52 -0.58 9.79
C GLY A 185 -4.03 0.85 9.62
N MET A 186 -3.06 1.27 10.43
CA MET A 186 -2.44 2.59 10.30
C MET A 186 -1.66 2.72 8.99
N GLU A 187 -0.94 1.66 8.60
CA GLU A 187 -0.21 1.57 7.33
C GLU A 187 -1.15 1.69 6.13
N GLY A 188 -2.22 0.87 6.08
CA GLY A 188 -3.20 0.90 4.99
C GLY A 188 -3.92 2.24 4.86
N MET A 189 -4.14 2.95 5.98
CA MET A 189 -4.77 4.26 5.97
C MET A 189 -3.89 5.35 5.36
N ILE A 190 -2.56 5.22 5.42
CA ILE A 190 -1.63 6.16 4.76
C ILE A 190 -1.90 6.22 3.26
N TYR A 191 -2.01 5.07 2.60
CA TYR A 191 -2.35 4.98 1.18
C TYR A 191 -3.71 5.59 0.87
N ALA A 192 -4.74 5.18 1.62
CA ALA A 192 -6.11 5.67 1.43
C ALA A 192 -6.20 7.19 1.55
N LEU A 193 -5.53 7.79 2.53
CA LEU A 193 -5.46 9.24 2.69
C LEU A 193 -4.71 9.91 1.53
N GLY A 194 -3.64 9.30 1.01
CA GLY A 194 -2.95 9.77 -0.18
C GLY A 194 -3.90 9.89 -1.38
N VAL A 195 -4.67 8.84 -1.67
CA VAL A 195 -5.68 8.84 -2.75
C VAL A 195 -6.78 9.89 -2.52
N ILE A 196 -7.30 9.99 -1.29
CA ILE A 196 -8.32 10.98 -0.93
C ILE A 196 -7.81 12.42 -1.13
N LEU A 197 -6.61 12.71 -0.67
CA LEU A 197 -5.99 14.03 -0.80
C LEU A 197 -5.72 14.38 -2.27
N LEU A 198 -5.30 13.41 -3.07
CA LEU A 198 -5.10 13.59 -4.51
C LEU A 198 -6.41 13.96 -5.21
N GLY A 199 -7.48 13.21 -4.93
CA GLY A 199 -8.83 13.47 -5.47
C GLY A 199 -9.45 14.80 -5.03
N GLN A 200 -8.98 15.38 -3.91
CA GLN A 200 -9.38 16.72 -3.48
C GLN A 200 -8.67 17.84 -4.24
N ARG A 201 -7.43 17.59 -4.64
CA ARG A 201 -6.55 18.61 -5.25
C ARG A 201 -6.75 18.71 -6.76
N PHE A 202 -7.10 17.62 -7.42
CA PHE A 202 -7.19 17.54 -8.87
C PHE A 202 -8.57 17.08 -9.33
N ARG A 203 -8.94 17.45 -10.58
CA ARG A 203 -10.17 17.04 -11.25
C ARG A 203 -9.88 16.73 -12.73
N GLY A 204 -10.77 15.96 -13.37
CA GLY A 204 -10.69 15.67 -14.80
C GLY A 204 -9.33 15.14 -15.24
N VAL A 205 -8.78 15.69 -16.32
CA VAL A 205 -7.51 15.26 -16.94
C VAL A 205 -6.32 15.39 -15.98
N ASP A 206 -6.29 16.44 -15.15
CA ASP A 206 -5.24 16.62 -14.14
C ASP A 206 -5.28 15.50 -13.07
N LEU A 207 -6.46 15.05 -12.68
CA LEU A 207 -6.61 13.93 -11.74
C LEU A 207 -6.14 12.60 -12.37
N ALA A 208 -6.46 12.37 -13.64
CA ALA A 208 -5.98 11.19 -14.35
C ALA A 208 -4.45 11.15 -14.42
N ALA A 209 -3.82 12.27 -14.80
CA ALA A 209 -2.36 12.38 -14.84
C ALA A 209 -1.72 12.28 -13.44
N ALA A 210 -2.35 12.86 -12.42
CA ALA A 210 -1.89 12.74 -11.04
C ALA A 210 -1.99 11.31 -10.53
N SER A 211 -3.04 10.55 -10.90
CA SER A 211 -3.19 9.14 -10.55
C SER A 211 -2.14 8.26 -11.22
N VAL A 212 -1.80 8.55 -12.49
CA VAL A 212 -0.70 7.85 -13.19
C VAL A 212 0.63 8.08 -12.48
N LEU A 213 0.92 9.33 -12.10
CA LEU A 213 2.15 9.65 -11.37
C LEU A 213 2.17 8.99 -9.99
N PHE A 214 1.05 9.02 -9.26
CA PHE A 214 0.89 8.39 -7.97
C PHE A 214 1.16 6.87 -8.03
N THR A 215 0.60 6.20 -9.04
CA THR A 215 0.87 4.77 -9.30
C THR A 215 2.34 4.53 -9.68
N GLY A 216 2.95 5.43 -10.47
CA GLY A 216 4.38 5.37 -10.79
C GLY A 216 5.27 5.50 -9.57
N MET A 217 4.92 6.40 -8.64
CA MET A 217 5.62 6.56 -7.36
C MET A 217 5.49 5.32 -6.48
N TRP A 218 4.31 4.68 -6.49
CA TRP A 218 4.12 3.39 -5.82
C TRP A 218 5.02 2.31 -6.43
N GLY A 219 5.02 2.16 -7.76
CA GLY A 219 5.89 1.21 -8.45
C GLY A 219 7.38 1.43 -8.15
N ALA A 220 7.83 2.69 -8.10
CA ALA A 220 9.19 3.01 -7.69
C ALA A 220 9.47 2.59 -6.22
N GLY A 221 8.51 2.84 -5.31
CA GLY A 221 8.62 2.45 -3.92
C GLY A 221 8.73 0.94 -3.73
N THR A 222 7.90 0.15 -4.45
CA THR A 222 7.93 -1.32 -4.39
C THR A 222 9.27 -1.91 -4.82
N MET A 223 9.99 -1.25 -5.72
CA MET A 223 11.33 -1.66 -6.14
C MET A 223 12.42 -1.19 -5.17
N LEU A 224 12.36 0.06 -4.75
CA LEU A 224 13.41 0.68 -3.93
C LEU A 224 13.36 0.18 -2.47
N GLY A 225 12.16 -0.02 -1.92
CA GLY A 225 11.99 -0.40 -0.53
C GLY A 225 12.70 -1.69 -0.15
N PRO A 226 12.36 -2.84 -0.77
CA PRO A 226 13.05 -4.10 -0.50
C PRO A 226 14.54 -4.03 -0.80
N ALA A 227 14.97 -3.33 -1.86
CA ALA A 227 16.37 -3.19 -2.20
C ALA A 227 17.16 -2.43 -1.13
N LEU A 228 16.63 -1.30 -0.64
CA LEU A 228 17.30 -0.48 0.38
C LEU A 228 17.28 -1.16 1.75
N VAL A 229 16.14 -1.75 2.13
CA VAL A 229 16.02 -2.44 3.41
C VAL A 229 16.84 -3.73 3.41
N GLY A 230 16.84 -4.50 2.32
CA GLY A 230 17.67 -5.71 2.19
C GLY A 230 19.15 -5.39 2.27
N ALA A 231 19.65 -4.40 1.51
CA ALA A 231 21.03 -3.94 1.60
C ALA A 231 21.40 -3.44 3.01
N GLY A 232 20.45 -2.76 3.68
CA GLY A 232 20.63 -2.34 5.07
C GLY A 232 20.70 -3.53 6.04
N MET A 233 19.92 -4.58 5.83
CA MET A 233 19.96 -5.82 6.61
C MET A 233 21.29 -6.57 6.40
N ASP A 234 21.82 -6.60 5.18
CA ASP A 234 23.13 -7.20 4.89
C ASP A 234 24.27 -6.50 5.66
N LEU A 235 24.16 -5.19 5.88
CA LEU A 235 25.16 -4.39 6.59
C LEU A 235 25.00 -4.39 8.11
N LEU A 236 23.75 -4.34 8.60
CA LEU A 236 23.42 -4.10 10.01
C LEU A 236 22.86 -5.34 10.71
N GLY A 237 22.63 -6.42 9.95
CA GLY A 237 22.01 -7.66 10.44
C GLY A 237 20.48 -7.66 10.27
N ASP A 238 19.89 -8.85 10.25
CA ASP A 238 18.47 -9.08 9.93
C ASP A 238 17.50 -8.45 10.92
N GLN A 239 17.94 -8.21 12.15
CA GLN A 239 17.13 -7.53 13.17
C GLN A 239 16.95 -6.03 12.92
N SER A 240 17.68 -5.46 11.97
CA SER A 240 17.61 -4.04 11.61
C SER A 240 16.38 -3.67 10.76
N MET A 241 15.70 -4.65 10.15
CA MET A 241 14.57 -4.45 9.24
C MET A 241 13.55 -3.43 9.75
N PRO A 242 12.98 -3.53 10.97
CA PRO A 242 11.97 -2.59 11.43
C PRO A 242 12.49 -1.17 11.59
N TYR A 243 13.75 -1.02 12.00
CA TYR A 243 14.40 0.28 12.14
C TYR A 243 14.65 0.95 10.79
N LEU A 244 15.03 0.18 9.78
CA LEU A 244 15.21 0.65 8.41
C LEU A 244 13.88 1.11 7.81
N ILE A 245 12.80 0.38 8.04
CA ILE A 245 11.46 0.78 7.62
C ILE A 245 11.02 2.05 8.35
N ALA A 246 11.24 2.15 9.66
CA ALA A 246 10.96 3.37 10.41
C ALA A 246 11.76 4.58 9.88
N ALA A 247 13.00 4.37 9.44
CA ALA A 247 13.85 5.41 8.84
C ALA A 247 13.26 5.96 7.53
N ILE A 248 12.57 5.13 6.72
CA ILE A 248 11.87 5.61 5.52
C ILE A 248 10.84 6.68 5.89
N TYR A 249 10.02 6.44 6.92
CA TYR A 249 9.05 7.43 7.40
C TYR A 249 9.71 8.62 8.08
N ALA A 250 10.81 8.41 8.80
CA ALA A 250 11.58 9.50 9.40
C ALA A 250 12.14 10.48 8.34
N VAL A 251 12.58 9.96 7.18
CA VAL A 251 13.03 10.78 6.04
C VAL A 251 11.85 11.50 5.38
N TYR A 252 10.66 10.90 5.33
CA TYR A 252 9.47 11.52 4.77
C TYR A 252 8.94 12.68 5.64
N LEU A 253 8.99 12.59 6.96
CA LEU A 253 8.40 13.58 7.87
C LEU A 253 8.84 15.04 7.62
N PRO A 254 10.12 15.36 7.44
CA PRO A 254 10.56 16.72 7.08
C PRO A 254 9.90 17.22 5.79
N ILE A 255 9.79 16.36 4.79
CA ILE A 255 9.17 16.69 3.49
C ILE A 255 7.71 17.10 3.68
N PHE A 256 6.97 16.33 4.50
CA PHE A 256 5.59 16.65 4.86
C PHE A 256 5.45 18.07 5.45
N PHE A 257 6.35 18.47 6.34
CA PHE A 257 6.29 19.81 6.96
C PHE A 257 6.74 20.93 6.02
N ILE A 258 7.75 20.69 5.18
CA ILE A 258 8.26 21.70 4.23
C ILE A 258 7.23 21.99 3.14
N ALA A 259 6.66 20.95 2.52
CA ALA A 259 5.69 21.10 1.43
C ALA A 259 4.39 21.81 1.85
N ARG A 260 4.11 21.90 3.15
CA ARG A 260 2.92 22.60 3.68
C ARG A 260 3.16 24.06 4.06
N ARG A 261 4.40 24.51 4.03
CA ARG A 261 4.77 25.92 4.31
C ARG A 261 4.83 26.76 3.03
N THR A 262 4.91 26.11 1.89
CA THR A 262 4.85 26.68 0.53
C THR A 262 3.45 26.56 -0.06
#